data_735e64a837c29dfdbadbb109228a9fe5
#
_entry.id   735e64a837c29dfdbadbb109228a9fe5
#
_cell.length_a   1.000
_cell.length_b   1.000
_cell.length_c   1.000
_cell.angle_alpha   90.00
_cell.angle_beta   90.00
_cell.angle_gamma   90.00
#
_symmetry.space_group_name_H-M   'P 1'
#
loop_
_entity.id
_entity.type
_entity.pdbx_description
1 polymer ?
#
loop_
_entity_poly.entity_id
_entity_poly.type
_entity_poly.pdbx_seq_one_letter_code
_entity_poly.pdbx_strand_id
1 'polypeptide(L)'
;MISVSIQCLGVFRELGDHFDVDVENRSVLAIREAVSAHLIRLNRPDLDSVLRRSIFAEGDELLKDHIVIESSTVSLLPPVAGG
;
A
#
# COMPACT_ATOMS: atom_id res chain seq x y z
N MET A 1 -13.98 -0.93 -11.76
CA MET A 1 -13.02 -0.88 -10.65
C MET A 1 -12.11 0.32 -10.80
N ILE A 2 -11.54 0.79 -9.70
CA ILE A 2 -10.69 1.97 -9.66
C ILE A 2 -9.24 1.50 -9.59
N SER A 3 -8.37 2.03 -10.46
CA SER A 3 -6.95 1.70 -10.43
C SER A 3 -6.21 2.70 -9.54
N VAL A 4 -5.40 2.19 -8.63
CA VAL A 4 -4.59 3.00 -7.72
C VAL A 4 -3.13 2.58 -7.88
N SER A 5 -2.24 3.55 -8.05
CA SER A 5 -0.81 3.31 -8.15
C SER A 5 -0.20 3.36 -6.75
N ILE A 6 0.57 2.34 -6.41
CA ILE A 6 1.21 2.21 -5.11
C ILE A 6 2.70 2.50 -5.29
N GLN A 7 3.18 3.58 -4.71
CA GLN A 7 4.60 3.90 -4.75
C GLN A 7 5.32 3.16 -3.63
N CYS A 8 6.33 2.39 -3.99
CA CYS A 8 7.03 1.51 -3.07
C CYS A 8 8.19 2.22 -2.40
N LEU A 9 8.24 2.14 -1.07
CA LEU A 9 9.31 2.71 -0.27
C LEU A 9 9.91 1.63 0.63
N GLY A 10 11.16 1.84 1.04
CA GLY A 10 11.84 0.89 1.92
C GLY A 10 11.89 -0.52 1.32
N VAL A 11 11.57 -1.51 2.13
CA VAL A 11 11.63 -2.92 1.72
C VAL A 11 10.69 -3.23 0.55
N PHE A 12 9.62 -2.46 0.37
CA PHE A 12 8.69 -2.68 -0.74
C PHE A 12 9.31 -2.38 -2.09
N ARG A 13 10.43 -1.69 -2.13
CA ARG A 13 11.14 -1.42 -3.39
C ARG A 13 11.67 -2.68 -4.05
N GLU A 14 11.69 -3.79 -3.35
CA GLU A 14 11.98 -5.09 -3.97
C GLU A 14 10.97 -5.44 -5.05
N LEU A 15 9.77 -4.83 -5.00
CA LEU A 15 8.71 -5.04 -5.98
C LEU A 15 8.82 -4.12 -7.19
N GLY A 16 9.80 -3.20 -7.18
CA GLY A 16 9.96 -2.15 -8.19
C GLY A 16 9.65 -0.79 -7.58
N ASP A 17 9.59 0.24 -8.43
CA ASP A 17 9.30 1.60 -7.96
C ASP A 17 7.82 1.78 -7.59
N HIS A 18 6.95 1.13 -8.32
CA HIS A 18 5.51 1.20 -8.09
C HIS A 18 4.83 -0.01 -8.72
N PHE A 19 3.58 -0.24 -8.32
CA PHE A 19 2.69 -1.20 -8.97
C PHE A 19 1.26 -0.71 -8.82
N ASP A 20 0.36 -1.21 -9.66
CA ASP A 20 -1.04 -0.80 -9.64
C ASP A 20 -1.91 -1.90 -9.05
N VAL A 21 -2.94 -1.48 -8.32
CA VAL A 21 -3.97 -2.39 -7.82
C VAL A 21 -5.34 -1.86 -8.21
N ASP A 22 -6.30 -2.76 -8.34
CA ASP A 22 -7.70 -2.40 -8.60
C ASP A 22 -8.49 -2.50 -7.31
N VAL A 23 -9.28 -1.48 -7.03
CA VAL A 23 -10.08 -1.41 -5.80
C VAL A 23 -11.52 -1.06 -6.13
N GLU A 24 -12.45 -1.49 -5.27
CA GLU A 24 -13.88 -1.17 -5.44
C GLU A 24 -14.19 0.26 -5.00
N ASN A 25 -13.43 0.76 -4.05
CA ASN A 25 -13.56 2.14 -3.56
C ASN A 25 -12.17 2.63 -3.16
N ARG A 26 -12.06 3.93 -2.90
CA ARG A 26 -10.78 4.57 -2.61
C ARG A 26 -10.45 4.66 -1.12
N SER A 27 -11.07 3.84 -0.28
CA SER A 27 -10.67 3.82 1.12
C SER A 27 -9.28 3.18 1.27
N VAL A 28 -8.53 3.65 2.24
CA VAL A 28 -7.20 3.09 2.51
C VAL A 28 -7.31 1.60 2.87
N LEU A 29 -8.36 1.23 3.59
CA LEU A 29 -8.58 -0.19 3.92
C LEU A 29 -8.73 -1.05 2.67
N ALA A 30 -9.52 -0.60 1.69
CA ALA A 30 -9.68 -1.33 0.44
C ALA A 30 -8.35 -1.44 -0.32
N ILE A 31 -7.56 -0.36 -0.31
CA ILE A 31 -6.25 -0.35 -0.94
C ILE A 31 -5.32 -1.34 -0.24
N ARG A 32 -5.32 -1.34 1.09
CA ARG A 32 -4.48 -2.28 1.86
C ARG A 32 -4.84 -3.73 1.55
N GLU A 33 -6.12 -4.03 1.48
CA GLU A 33 -6.57 -5.38 1.15
C GLU A 33 -6.16 -5.79 -0.27
N ALA A 34 -6.25 -4.86 -1.22
CA ALA A 34 -5.84 -5.12 -2.60
C ALA A 34 -4.32 -5.36 -2.70
N VAL A 35 -3.53 -4.58 -1.94
CA VAL A 35 -2.08 -4.77 -1.89
C VAL A 35 -1.76 -6.13 -1.26
N SER A 36 -2.44 -6.49 -0.18
CA SER A 36 -2.24 -7.79 0.45
C SER A 36 -2.49 -8.93 -0.53
N ALA A 37 -3.60 -8.88 -1.29
CA ALA A 37 -3.90 -9.87 -2.30
C ALA A 37 -2.81 -9.93 -3.37
N HIS A 38 -2.28 -8.78 -3.76
CA HIS A 38 -1.19 -8.70 -4.74
C HIS A 38 0.06 -9.41 -4.22
N LEU A 39 0.44 -9.16 -2.96
CA LEU A 39 1.61 -9.78 -2.36
C LEU A 39 1.46 -11.29 -2.21
N ILE A 40 0.26 -11.75 -1.87
CA ILE A 40 -0.02 -13.18 -1.77
C ILE A 40 0.13 -13.85 -3.15
N ARG A 41 -0.39 -13.21 -4.21
CA ARG A 41 -0.23 -13.72 -5.58
C ARG A 41 1.24 -13.79 -6.01
N LEU A 42 2.07 -12.87 -5.52
CA LEU A 42 3.51 -12.87 -5.78
C LEU A 42 4.27 -13.87 -4.91
N ASN A 43 3.56 -14.57 -4.03
CA ASN A 43 4.15 -15.50 -3.06
C ASN A 43 5.17 -14.80 -2.14
N ARG A 44 4.77 -13.62 -1.64
CA ARG A 44 5.58 -12.82 -0.72
C ARG A 44 4.82 -12.60 0.60
N PRO A 45 4.59 -13.67 1.40
CA PRO A 45 3.94 -13.52 2.70
C PRO A 45 4.78 -12.72 3.70
N ASP A 46 6.10 -12.67 3.49
CA ASP A 46 6.99 -11.85 4.30
C ASP A 46 6.64 -10.37 4.16
N LEU A 47 6.41 -9.89 2.93
CA LEU A 47 6.03 -8.51 2.70
C LEU A 47 4.60 -8.23 3.14
N ASP A 48 3.70 -9.21 3.03
CA ASP A 48 2.35 -9.05 3.56
C ASP A 48 2.36 -8.83 5.07
N SER A 49 3.23 -9.53 5.79
CA SER A 49 3.40 -9.32 7.22
C SER A 49 3.88 -7.91 7.54
N VAL A 50 4.80 -7.37 6.72
CA VAL A 50 5.26 -5.99 6.87
C VAL A 50 4.13 -5.01 6.55
N LEU A 51 3.32 -5.31 5.51
CA LEU A 51 2.20 -4.47 5.10
C LEU A 51 1.23 -4.22 6.25
N ARG A 52 0.98 -5.22 7.08
CA ARG A 52 0.03 -5.08 8.20
C ARG A 52 0.44 -4.00 9.19
N ARG A 53 1.74 -3.69 9.26
CA ARG A 53 2.29 -2.68 10.16
C ARG A 53 2.69 -1.42 9.42
N SER A 54 2.45 -1.37 8.12
CA SER A 54 2.84 -0.25 7.28
C SER A 54 1.74 0.79 7.21
N ILE A 55 2.10 1.98 6.76
CA ILE A 55 1.17 3.08 6.65
C ILE A 55 1.15 3.58 5.20
N PHE A 56 0.00 4.05 4.76
CA PHE A 56 -0.13 4.70 3.46
C PHE A 56 -0.08 6.21 3.63
N ALA A 57 0.40 6.89 2.60
CA ALA A 57 0.45 8.36 2.58
C ALA A 57 -0.02 8.88 1.22
N GLU A 58 -0.68 10.02 1.25
CA GLU A 58 -1.07 10.75 0.05
C GLU A 58 -0.42 12.12 0.14
N GLY A 59 0.56 12.37 -0.76
CA GLY A 59 1.41 13.54 -0.61
C GLY A 59 2.18 13.48 0.71
N ASP A 60 2.07 14.53 1.51
CA ASP A 60 2.73 14.61 2.81
C ASP A 60 1.87 14.09 3.96
N GLU A 61 0.67 13.59 3.66
CA GLU A 61 -0.30 13.23 4.68
C GLU A 61 -0.31 11.72 4.92
N LEU A 62 -0.10 11.32 6.17
CA LEU A 62 -0.21 9.94 6.59
C LEU A 62 -1.70 9.61 6.77
N LEU A 63 -2.11 8.44 6.26
CA LEU A 63 -3.52 8.09 6.16
C LEU A 63 -3.87 6.92 7.08
N LYS A 64 -4.99 7.06 7.80
CA LYS A 64 -5.59 5.96 8.53
C LYS A 64 -6.50 5.17 7.60
N ASP A 65 -6.81 3.93 7.98
CA ASP A 65 -7.53 3.00 7.11
C ASP A 65 -8.94 3.46 6.72
N HIS A 66 -9.58 4.31 7.52
CA HIS A 66 -10.92 4.80 7.21
C HIS A 66 -10.94 5.97 6.22
N ILE A 67 -9.78 6.52 5.89
CA ILE A 67 -9.69 7.67 5.00
C ILE A 67 -9.90 7.24 3.55
N VAL A 68 -10.58 8.09 2.79
CA VAL A 68 -10.79 7.91 1.35
C VAL A 68 -9.81 8.84 0.63
N ILE A 69 -8.97 8.28 -0.24
CA ILE A 69 -7.98 9.10 -0.97
C ILE A 69 -8.67 9.88 -2.09
N GLU A 70 -8.07 11.01 -2.45
CA GLU A 70 -8.58 11.86 -3.53
C GLU A 70 -7.83 11.66 -4.83
N SER A 71 -6.55 11.33 -4.75
CA SER A 71 -5.73 11.07 -5.94
C SER A 71 -5.81 9.60 -6.34
N SER A 72 -5.10 9.23 -7.40
CA SER A 72 -5.00 7.84 -7.84
C SER A 72 -3.65 7.22 -7.47
N THR A 73 -2.87 7.88 -6.61
CA THR A 73 -1.54 7.43 -6.23
C THR A 73 -1.35 7.59 -4.73
N VAL A 74 -0.82 6.57 -4.09
CA VAL A 74 -0.44 6.62 -2.68
C VAL A 74 0.95 6.02 -2.50
N SER A 75 1.62 6.41 -1.43
CA SER A 75 2.90 5.83 -1.06
C SER A 75 2.70 4.79 0.04
N LEU A 76 3.45 3.71 -0.02
CA LEU A 76 3.42 2.65 0.99
C LEU A 76 4.73 2.72 1.77
N LEU A 77 4.62 3.05 3.06
CA LEU A 77 5.76 3.25 3.96
C LEU A 77 5.83 2.12 4.96
N PRO A 78 6.92 1.33 4.95
CA PRO A 78 7.09 0.30 5.97
C PRO A 78 7.33 0.93 7.35
N PRO A 79 7.13 0.17 8.44
CA PRO A 79 7.42 0.69 9.77
C PRO A 79 8.92 0.99 9.91
N VAL A 80 9.24 1.98 10.75
CA VAL A 80 10.63 2.35 11.01
C VAL A 80 11.30 1.23 11.80
N ALA A 81 12.48 0.78 11.34
CA ALA A 81 13.22 -0.28 12.02
C ALA A 81 13.68 0.20 13.38
N GLY A 82 13.47 -0.60 14.42
CA GLY A 82 13.89 -0.30 15.78
C GLY A 82 13.05 0.77 16.46
N GLY A 83 12.02 1.24 15.77
CA GLY A 83 11.12 2.27 16.30
C GLY A 83 10.08 1.73 17.23
#